data_50b98aacdc8b8ee203e435bbf33b18a1
#
_entry.id   50b98aacdc8b8ee203e435bbf33b18a1
#
_cell.length_a   1.000
_cell.length_b   1.000
_cell.length_c   1.000
_cell.angle_alpha   90.00
_cell.angle_beta   90.00
_cell.angle_gamma   90.00
#
_symmetry.space_group_name_H-M   'P 1'
#
loop_
_entity.id
_entity.type
_entity.pdbx_description
1 polymer ?
#
loop_
_entity_poly.entity_id
_entity_poly.type
_entity_poly.pdbx_seq_one_letter_code
_entity_poly.pdbx_strand_id
1 'polypeptide(L)'
;MKAPSYYTNVPLERKLISYSGDTVVIEHIQTKKKQNVIPFIKGNGNAYFRYSSRVAGKYRYSYADGKGTFTIRPYQGNNVLYWHGAVTIVNNERHLRHADGTHFFWLADTWWYGATNRARLGKEFNQLLSKRKRQHFSVVQLVVGIPPETDERSKESENAGGKPFLKDWTINLSYFDEVDKKIGYLVENGIVPCIVGGWGNHIDLMGIEPVRRLWQEIIARYSAYPVVFCLTGEVDNFLMPQQWTHRNRILRYAQHVVTRLLPKRAYKKLLERRIAQWKSIGEYIKRHDPFHRPLTVHVGGETTAYDIFGYQNNLFSMNTIQSGHGKDSVPFMVRSLRESHKKNIPFLNMEPWYEGILGNFNDYHQRIAFWISILCGAVGHSYGAHGIWQMAKPGDGFMKHWGKSSWQESLEFKGAGQLGRAKQFLAQHEWWKLAPAFDTIDPHWSEEHADYPIAGQIDNGSTFIYFPDAALPIKFTIQKLDGMYPYSALYINPATMKIVSSFMIRKNNYAFTVPHQLQKEDLLLLVMKRRK
;
A
#
# COMPACT_ATOMS: atom_id res chain seq x y z
N MET A 1 -7.90 21.93 35.37
CA MET A 1 -7.28 21.46 34.12
C MET A 1 -8.08 21.99 32.92
N LYS A 2 -7.42 22.63 31.94
CA LYS A 2 -8.08 23.04 30.69
C LYS A 2 -8.62 21.79 29.98
N ALA A 3 -9.87 21.82 29.50
CA ALA A 3 -10.42 20.73 28.72
C ALA A 3 -9.54 20.48 27.48
N PRO A 4 -9.25 19.22 27.10
CA PRO A 4 -8.41 18.91 25.96
C PRO A 4 -9.02 19.52 24.68
N SER A 5 -8.17 20.18 23.89
CA SER A 5 -8.57 20.73 22.59
C SER A 5 -8.46 19.65 21.51
N TYR A 6 -9.53 19.45 20.76
CA TYR A 6 -9.60 18.52 19.63
C TYR A 6 -9.71 19.31 18.33
N TYR A 7 -9.21 18.73 17.23
CA TYR A 7 -9.13 19.41 15.94
C TYR A 7 -9.72 18.55 14.81
N THR A 8 -10.13 19.21 13.73
CA THR A 8 -10.67 18.50 12.55
C THR A 8 -9.64 17.54 11.98
N ASN A 9 -10.11 16.35 11.57
CA ASN A 9 -9.33 15.22 11.05
C ASN A 9 -8.31 14.60 12.03
N VAL A 10 -8.12 15.18 13.21
CA VAL A 10 -7.24 14.62 14.25
C VAL A 10 -8.03 13.59 15.05
N PRO A 11 -7.56 12.34 15.16
CA PRO A 11 -8.21 11.35 16.01
C PRO A 11 -8.18 11.79 17.47
N LEU A 12 -9.31 11.86 18.11
CA LEU A 12 -9.41 12.02 19.56
C LEU A 12 -9.66 10.67 20.23
N GLU A 13 -9.19 10.51 21.46
CA GLU A 13 -9.45 9.35 22.28
C GLU A 13 -10.09 9.80 23.60
N ARG A 14 -11.10 9.09 24.05
CA ARG A 14 -11.77 9.36 25.32
C ARG A 14 -12.00 8.06 26.10
N LYS A 15 -11.65 8.12 27.40
CA LYS A 15 -11.94 7.07 28.35
C LYS A 15 -13.44 7.06 28.67
N LEU A 16 -14.06 5.88 28.74
CA LEU A 16 -15.39 5.64 29.26
C LEU A 16 -15.34 5.38 30.77
N ILE A 17 -16.40 5.74 31.49
CA ILE A 17 -16.49 5.51 32.94
C ILE A 17 -16.74 4.01 33.21
N SER A 18 -17.62 3.41 32.41
CA SER A 18 -17.94 1.98 32.41
C SER A 18 -18.20 1.54 30.97
N TYR A 19 -18.22 0.25 30.71
CA TYR A 19 -18.47 -0.28 29.37
C TYR A 19 -19.18 -1.64 29.43
N SER A 20 -20.42 -1.67 28.98
CA SER A 20 -21.29 -2.85 28.95
C SER A 20 -21.33 -3.57 27.58
N GLY A 21 -20.50 -3.18 26.62
CA GLY A 21 -20.43 -3.79 25.28
C GLY A 21 -21.14 -2.99 24.17
N ASP A 22 -21.77 -1.86 24.49
CA ASP A 22 -22.52 -1.06 23.53
C ASP A 22 -21.67 -0.10 22.70
N THR A 23 -22.20 0.33 21.56
CA THR A 23 -21.60 1.39 20.75
C THR A 23 -21.75 2.76 21.41
N VAL A 24 -20.82 3.67 21.11
CA VAL A 24 -20.94 5.09 21.48
C VAL A 24 -21.55 5.84 20.32
N VAL A 25 -22.69 6.49 20.59
CA VAL A 25 -23.36 7.39 19.63
C VAL A 25 -22.77 8.78 19.77
N ILE A 26 -22.25 9.32 18.69
CA ILE A 26 -21.69 10.68 18.63
C ILE A 26 -22.58 11.53 17.74
N GLU A 27 -23.06 12.65 18.27
CA GLU A 27 -23.94 13.60 17.57
C GLU A 27 -23.27 14.98 17.46
N HIS A 28 -23.19 15.51 16.25
CA HIS A 28 -22.86 16.92 16.05
C HIS A 28 -24.07 17.78 16.40
N ILE A 29 -23.97 18.64 17.42
CA ILE A 29 -25.13 19.30 18.05
C ILE A 29 -25.90 20.20 17.07
N GLN A 30 -25.20 20.90 16.18
CA GLN A 30 -25.83 21.84 15.24
C GLN A 30 -26.50 21.13 14.06
N THR A 31 -25.84 20.15 13.45
CA THR A 31 -26.35 19.47 12.24
C THR A 31 -27.21 18.25 12.55
N LYS A 32 -27.25 17.81 13.81
CA LYS A 32 -27.94 16.60 14.28
C LYS A 32 -27.45 15.29 13.63
N LYS A 33 -26.35 15.34 12.86
CA LYS A 33 -25.75 14.13 12.29
C LYS A 33 -25.20 13.25 13.40
N LYS A 34 -25.54 11.96 13.33
CA LYS A 34 -25.11 10.93 14.28
C LYS A 34 -24.17 9.93 13.62
N GLN A 35 -23.24 9.42 14.38
CA GLN A 35 -22.34 8.34 14.00
C GLN A 35 -22.11 7.43 15.20
N ASN A 36 -22.17 6.12 14.96
CA ASN A 36 -21.86 5.13 15.98
C ASN A 36 -20.39 4.74 15.85
N VAL A 37 -19.66 4.69 16.96
CA VAL A 37 -18.28 4.20 17.01
C VAL A 37 -18.18 3.03 17.98
N ILE A 38 -17.27 2.12 17.69
CA ILE A 38 -17.04 0.91 18.48
C ILE A 38 -15.99 1.24 19.55
N PRO A 39 -16.32 1.10 20.83
CA PRO A 39 -15.33 1.18 21.90
C PRO A 39 -14.36 -0.01 21.87
N PHE A 40 -13.20 0.18 22.52
CA PHE A 40 -12.21 -0.86 22.72
C PHE A 40 -11.65 -0.81 24.14
N ILE A 41 -11.07 -1.90 24.58
CA ILE A 41 -10.44 -2.02 25.91
C ILE A 41 -8.92 -1.99 25.71
N LYS A 42 -8.20 -1.24 26.55
CA LYS A 42 -6.73 -1.27 26.63
C LYS A 42 -6.24 -2.35 27.57
N GLY A 43 -4.95 -2.68 27.49
CA GLY A 43 -4.31 -3.67 28.36
C GLY A 43 -4.45 -3.37 29.86
N ASN A 44 -4.70 -2.12 30.24
CA ASN A 44 -4.98 -1.71 31.61
C ASN A 44 -6.45 -1.92 32.06
N GLY A 45 -7.26 -2.56 31.24
CA GLY A 45 -8.67 -2.86 31.54
C GLY A 45 -9.64 -1.69 31.35
N ASN A 46 -9.20 -0.50 31.00
CA ASN A 46 -10.09 0.63 30.78
C ASN A 46 -10.62 0.65 29.34
N ALA A 47 -11.88 1.06 29.20
CA ALA A 47 -12.54 1.21 27.91
C ALA A 47 -12.37 2.63 27.35
N TYR A 48 -12.24 2.71 26.03
CA TYR A 48 -12.06 3.96 25.29
C TYR A 48 -12.85 3.92 23.99
N PHE A 49 -13.14 5.09 23.44
CA PHE A 49 -13.52 5.23 22.03
C PHE A 49 -12.63 6.24 21.33
N ARG A 50 -12.49 6.08 20.01
CA ARG A 50 -11.82 7.04 19.13
C ARG A 50 -12.80 7.64 18.15
N TYR A 51 -12.59 8.93 17.84
CA TYR A 51 -13.41 9.64 16.88
C TYR A 51 -12.58 10.68 16.14
N SER A 52 -12.94 10.95 14.92
CA SER A 52 -12.45 12.09 14.14
C SER A 52 -13.57 12.68 13.30
N SER A 53 -13.48 13.97 13.00
CA SER A 53 -14.45 14.64 12.12
C SER A 53 -13.79 15.72 11.29
N ARG A 54 -14.30 15.90 10.08
CA ARG A 54 -13.95 17.05 9.21
C ARG A 54 -14.69 18.32 9.60
N VAL A 55 -15.73 18.22 10.39
CA VAL A 55 -16.60 19.34 10.76
C VAL A 55 -16.21 19.83 12.15
N ALA A 56 -15.87 21.10 12.25
CA ALA A 56 -15.68 21.78 13.54
C ALA A 56 -17.03 22.03 14.21
N GLY A 57 -17.08 22.02 15.53
CA GLY A 57 -18.32 22.27 16.28
C GLY A 57 -18.35 21.60 17.62
N LYS A 58 -19.52 21.70 18.27
CA LYS A 58 -19.80 21.01 19.54
C LYS A 58 -20.45 19.65 19.24
N TYR A 59 -19.97 18.64 19.94
CA TYR A 59 -20.41 17.25 19.85
C TYR A 59 -20.92 16.76 21.21
N ARG A 60 -21.93 15.90 21.15
CA ARG A 60 -22.40 15.10 22.28
C ARG A 60 -22.09 13.64 22.01
N TYR A 61 -21.68 12.91 23.02
CA TYR A 61 -21.62 11.45 22.94
C TYR A 61 -22.48 10.83 24.04
N SER A 62 -23.03 9.66 23.76
CA SER A 62 -23.80 8.86 24.73
C SER A 62 -23.57 7.36 24.47
N TYR A 63 -23.62 6.60 25.55
CA TYR A 63 -23.60 5.15 25.59
C TYR A 63 -24.45 4.69 26.79
N ALA A 64 -24.66 3.38 27.00
CA ALA A 64 -25.56 2.90 28.02
C ALA A 64 -25.34 3.56 29.40
N ASP A 65 -24.08 3.63 29.85
CA ASP A 65 -23.75 4.03 31.21
C ASP A 65 -23.28 5.49 31.33
N GLY A 66 -23.37 6.27 30.24
CA GLY A 66 -22.85 7.64 30.33
C GLY A 66 -23.04 8.51 29.08
N LYS A 67 -22.76 9.79 29.29
CA LYS A 67 -22.84 10.81 28.25
C LYS A 67 -21.83 11.92 28.53
N GLY A 68 -21.55 12.70 27.51
CA GLY A 68 -20.70 13.88 27.68
C GLY A 68 -20.65 14.73 26.41
N THR A 69 -19.83 15.76 26.45
CA THR A 69 -19.63 16.66 25.31
C THR A 69 -18.14 16.93 25.07
N PHE A 70 -17.82 17.34 23.86
CA PHE A 70 -16.52 17.86 23.48
C PHE A 70 -16.65 18.84 22.31
N THR A 71 -15.59 19.59 22.04
CA THR A 71 -15.55 20.55 20.94
C THR A 71 -14.39 20.23 20.02
N ILE A 72 -14.67 20.17 18.72
CA ILE A 72 -13.66 20.05 17.65
C ILE A 72 -13.48 21.44 17.05
N ARG A 73 -12.22 21.92 16.97
CA ARG A 73 -11.82 23.18 16.35
C ARG A 73 -11.20 22.93 14.98
N PRO A 74 -11.16 23.91 14.08
CA PRO A 74 -10.40 23.78 12.84
C PRO A 74 -8.92 23.49 13.13
N TYR A 75 -8.34 22.55 12.39
CA TYR A 75 -6.91 22.27 12.48
C TYR A 75 -6.09 23.40 11.86
N GLN A 76 -4.99 23.77 12.51
CA GLN A 76 -4.13 24.90 12.11
C GLN A 76 -2.65 24.50 11.97
N GLY A 77 -2.35 23.20 12.07
CA GLY A 77 -0.98 22.70 11.93
C GLY A 77 -0.61 22.39 10.47
N ASN A 78 0.54 21.79 10.28
CA ASN A 78 1.12 21.47 8.96
C ASN A 78 1.12 19.97 8.60
N ASN A 79 0.47 19.13 9.39
CA ASN A 79 0.33 17.73 9.05
C ASN A 79 -0.67 17.56 7.89
N VAL A 80 -0.20 17.05 6.77
CA VAL A 80 -0.99 16.92 5.53
C VAL A 80 -2.23 16.04 5.72
N LEU A 81 -2.17 15.01 6.58
CA LEU A 81 -3.30 14.12 6.84
C LEU A 81 -4.39 14.79 7.67
N TYR A 82 -4.01 15.70 8.56
CA TYR A 82 -4.97 16.45 9.37
C TYR A 82 -5.51 17.66 8.61
N TRP A 83 -4.71 18.21 7.69
CA TRP A 83 -5.12 19.32 6.85
C TRP A 83 -6.12 18.88 5.78
N HIS A 84 -5.75 17.85 5.00
CA HIS A 84 -6.55 17.37 3.86
C HIS A 84 -7.56 16.28 4.23
N GLY A 85 -7.41 15.66 5.39
CA GLY A 85 -8.22 14.52 5.84
C GLY A 85 -7.74 13.18 5.29
N ALA A 86 -8.49 12.14 5.61
CA ALA A 86 -8.15 10.77 5.23
C ALA A 86 -8.19 10.57 3.71
N VAL A 87 -7.40 9.60 3.24
CA VAL A 87 -7.45 9.14 1.85
C VAL A 87 -8.79 8.46 1.57
N THR A 88 -9.34 8.71 0.42
CA THR A 88 -10.60 8.14 -0.07
C THR A 88 -10.49 7.80 -1.56
N ILE A 89 -11.44 7.02 -2.04
CA ILE A 89 -11.63 6.72 -3.45
C ILE A 89 -13.02 7.20 -3.84
N VAL A 90 -13.08 7.99 -4.89
CA VAL A 90 -14.33 8.48 -5.45
C VAL A 90 -14.79 7.49 -6.52
N ASN A 91 -16.07 7.15 -6.53
CA ASN A 91 -16.64 6.28 -7.54
C ASN A 91 -16.36 6.84 -8.95
N ASN A 92 -16.00 5.96 -9.86
CA ASN A 92 -15.64 6.28 -11.25
C ASN A 92 -14.36 7.11 -11.43
N GLU A 93 -13.54 7.27 -10.39
CA GLU A 93 -12.20 7.84 -10.51
C GLU A 93 -11.13 6.74 -10.42
N ARG A 94 -10.04 6.90 -11.17
CA ARG A 94 -8.92 5.95 -11.21
C ARG A 94 -7.77 6.31 -10.28
N HIS A 95 -7.93 7.34 -9.45
CA HIS A 95 -6.88 7.83 -8.56
C HIS A 95 -7.42 8.06 -7.15
N LEU A 96 -6.53 8.22 -6.22
CA LEU A 96 -6.83 8.46 -4.81
C LEU A 96 -6.90 9.96 -4.54
N ARG A 97 -7.77 10.36 -3.61
CA ARG A 97 -7.85 11.73 -3.10
C ARG A 97 -7.87 11.75 -1.59
N HIS A 98 -7.48 12.86 -1.03
CA HIS A 98 -7.86 13.22 0.34
C HIS A 98 -9.35 13.58 0.41
N ALA A 99 -9.87 13.60 1.63
CA ALA A 99 -11.26 13.89 1.88
C ALA A 99 -11.69 15.32 1.45
N ASP A 100 -10.77 16.25 1.27
CA ASP A 100 -11.03 17.60 0.73
C ASP A 100 -10.95 17.69 -0.80
N GLY A 101 -10.64 16.58 -1.48
CA GLY A 101 -10.50 16.50 -2.93
C GLY A 101 -9.07 16.62 -3.45
N THR A 102 -8.09 16.94 -2.62
CA THR A 102 -6.66 16.99 -3.01
C THR A 102 -6.19 15.62 -3.46
N HIS A 103 -5.51 15.53 -4.62
CA HIS A 103 -5.01 14.28 -5.16
C HIS A 103 -3.94 13.65 -4.27
N PHE A 104 -4.01 12.34 -4.10
CA PHE A 104 -3.10 11.58 -3.26
C PHE A 104 -2.30 10.59 -4.10
N PHE A 105 -0.98 10.75 -4.16
CA PHE A 105 -0.08 9.81 -4.80
C PHE A 105 0.34 8.74 -3.80
N TRP A 106 0.02 7.48 -4.09
CA TRP A 106 0.47 6.35 -3.29
C TRP A 106 1.94 6.07 -3.57
N LEU A 107 2.82 6.35 -2.62
CA LEU A 107 4.19 5.82 -2.61
C LEU A 107 4.39 5.14 -1.26
N ALA A 108 4.29 3.82 -1.26
CA ALA A 108 4.37 3.01 -0.05
C ALA A 108 5.74 2.38 0.14
N ASP A 109 6.13 2.17 1.40
CA ASP A 109 7.18 1.22 1.79
C ASP A 109 6.58 0.03 2.54
N THR A 110 7.18 -1.13 2.37
CA THR A 110 6.69 -2.39 2.90
C THR A 110 7.44 -2.77 4.16
N TRP A 111 6.73 -2.78 5.31
CA TRP A 111 7.26 -3.11 6.63
C TRP A 111 6.42 -4.20 7.28
N TRP A 112 6.43 -5.44 6.71
CA TRP A 112 5.55 -6.49 7.22
C TRP A 112 5.73 -6.76 8.72
N TYR A 113 6.94 -6.59 9.24
CA TYR A 113 7.29 -6.71 10.67
C TYR A 113 7.26 -5.37 11.42
N GLY A 114 6.70 -4.31 10.84
CA GLY A 114 6.64 -2.97 11.42
C GLY A 114 5.94 -2.91 12.78
N ALA A 115 4.94 -3.76 13.02
CA ALA A 115 4.23 -3.80 14.31
C ALA A 115 4.95 -4.59 15.42
N THR A 116 6.06 -5.30 15.10
CA THR A 116 6.76 -6.20 16.02
C THR A 116 7.97 -5.57 16.72
N ASN A 117 8.64 -6.31 17.62
CA ASN A 117 9.90 -5.92 18.26
C ASN A 117 11.09 -5.87 17.31
N ARG A 118 10.94 -6.33 16.08
CA ARG A 118 11.96 -6.17 15.05
C ARG A 118 12.12 -4.71 14.64
N ALA A 119 11.05 -3.92 14.70
CA ALA A 119 11.00 -2.47 14.42
C ALA A 119 10.54 -1.71 15.68
N ARG A 120 11.42 -1.51 16.67
CA ARG A 120 11.09 -0.85 17.94
C ARG A 120 10.88 0.65 17.76
N LEU A 121 9.80 1.16 18.36
CA LEU A 121 9.56 2.60 18.44
C LEU A 121 10.68 3.29 19.23
N GLY A 122 11.08 4.48 18.83
CA GLY A 122 12.22 5.20 19.38
C GLY A 122 13.59 4.74 18.85
N LYS A 123 13.63 3.66 18.06
CA LYS A 123 14.85 3.07 17.49
C LYS A 123 14.70 2.84 15.99
N GLU A 124 14.65 1.59 15.57
CA GLU A 124 14.61 1.21 14.15
C GLU A 124 13.42 1.85 13.42
N PHE A 125 12.25 1.84 14.05
CA PHE A 125 11.02 2.39 13.46
C PHE A 125 11.15 3.89 13.14
N ASN A 126 11.72 4.65 14.09
CA ASN A 126 11.89 6.10 13.91
C ASN A 126 12.95 6.44 12.84
N GLN A 127 14.06 5.69 12.81
CA GLN A 127 15.12 5.88 11.81
C GLN A 127 14.59 5.64 10.40
N LEU A 128 13.89 4.51 10.23
CA LEU A 128 13.28 4.14 8.95
C LEU A 128 12.23 5.17 8.51
N LEU A 129 11.32 5.55 9.39
CA LEU A 129 10.31 6.57 9.10
C LEU A 129 10.94 7.91 8.72
N SER A 130 11.94 8.37 9.48
CA SER A 130 12.65 9.63 9.19
C SER A 130 13.31 9.60 7.79
N LYS A 131 13.94 8.49 7.42
CA LYS A 131 14.53 8.33 6.08
C LYS A 131 13.44 8.37 5.00
N ARG A 132 12.35 7.62 5.14
CA ARG A 132 11.25 7.55 4.16
C ARG A 132 10.50 8.86 4.00
N LYS A 133 10.32 9.64 5.07
CA LYS A 133 9.80 11.01 4.96
C LYS A 133 10.68 11.88 4.07
N ARG A 134 12.00 11.88 4.28
CA ARG A 134 12.93 12.63 3.42
C ARG A 134 12.93 12.14 1.98
N GLN A 135 12.53 10.90 1.75
CA GLN A 135 12.37 10.29 0.43
C GLN A 135 10.93 10.42 -0.12
N HIS A 136 10.08 11.27 0.50
CA HIS A 136 8.72 11.61 0.05
C HIS A 136 7.74 10.44 -0.01
N PHE A 137 7.94 9.40 0.78
CA PHE A 137 6.96 8.34 0.95
C PHE A 137 5.69 8.88 1.61
N SER A 138 4.54 8.32 1.25
CA SER A 138 3.22 8.74 1.74
C SER A 138 2.48 7.63 2.48
N VAL A 139 2.91 6.37 2.33
CA VAL A 139 2.24 5.20 2.91
C VAL A 139 3.28 4.26 3.51
N VAL A 140 2.90 3.56 4.56
CA VAL A 140 3.61 2.38 5.10
C VAL A 140 2.63 1.22 5.16
N GLN A 141 2.96 0.11 4.51
CA GLN A 141 2.23 -1.16 4.60
C GLN A 141 2.81 -1.98 5.77
N LEU A 142 1.99 -2.35 6.74
CA LEU A 142 2.43 -3.14 7.89
C LEU A 142 1.37 -4.14 8.33
N VAL A 143 1.80 -5.32 8.80
CA VAL A 143 0.89 -6.34 9.31
C VAL A 143 0.58 -6.09 10.78
N VAL A 144 -0.71 -6.05 11.11
CA VAL A 144 -1.22 -6.08 12.48
C VAL A 144 -1.79 -7.48 12.74
N GLY A 145 -1.20 -8.17 13.70
CA GLY A 145 -1.44 -9.59 13.93
C GLY A 145 -0.15 -10.40 13.73
N ILE A 146 -0.27 -11.62 13.21
CA ILE A 146 0.87 -12.49 12.93
C ILE A 146 1.44 -12.11 11.55
N PRO A 147 2.74 -11.76 11.44
CA PRO A 147 3.38 -11.45 10.15
C PRO A 147 3.55 -12.67 9.25
N PRO A 148 3.89 -12.49 7.96
CA PRO A 148 4.17 -13.59 7.05
C PRO A 148 5.32 -14.48 7.55
N GLU A 149 5.32 -15.75 7.14
CA GLU A 149 6.36 -16.73 7.46
C GLU A 149 6.63 -16.96 8.97
N THR A 150 5.68 -16.56 9.81
CA THR A 150 5.69 -16.84 11.26
C THR A 150 4.37 -17.45 11.71
N ASP A 151 4.34 -17.95 12.92
CA ASP A 151 3.17 -18.51 13.57
C ASP A 151 2.93 -17.85 14.94
N GLU A 152 1.89 -18.29 15.63
CA GLU A 152 1.52 -17.80 16.96
C GLU A 152 2.56 -18.10 18.04
N ARG A 153 3.51 -19.00 17.79
CA ARG A 153 4.59 -19.37 18.73
C ARG A 153 5.86 -18.58 18.49
N SER A 154 5.99 -17.98 17.31
CA SER A 154 7.18 -17.24 16.94
C SER A 154 7.38 -16.01 17.82
N LYS A 155 8.60 -15.83 18.33
CA LYS A 155 9.00 -14.59 19.01
C LYS A 155 9.02 -13.39 18.06
N GLU A 156 9.13 -13.65 16.77
CA GLU A 156 9.21 -12.61 15.75
C GLU A 156 7.86 -11.89 15.52
N SER A 157 6.74 -12.49 15.97
CA SER A 157 5.42 -11.85 15.98
C SER A 157 5.18 -10.93 17.19
N GLU A 158 6.05 -10.97 18.21
CA GLU A 158 5.89 -10.20 19.46
C GLU A 158 6.26 -8.73 19.26
N ASN A 159 5.58 -7.86 20.02
CA ASN A 159 6.02 -6.50 20.33
C ASN A 159 6.23 -6.34 21.85
N ALA A 160 6.43 -5.11 22.34
CA ALA A 160 6.65 -4.86 23.76
C ALA A 160 5.46 -5.26 24.65
N GLY A 161 4.26 -5.39 24.09
CA GLY A 161 3.06 -5.90 24.77
C GLY A 161 2.87 -7.41 24.64
N GLY A 162 3.82 -8.12 24.02
CA GLY A 162 3.77 -9.58 23.80
C GLY A 162 3.28 -9.97 22.43
N LYS A 163 2.72 -11.17 22.30
CA LYS A 163 2.16 -11.73 21.06
C LYS A 163 0.80 -11.12 20.73
N PRO A 164 0.39 -11.08 19.44
CA PRO A 164 -0.93 -10.55 19.06
C PRO A 164 -2.10 -11.37 19.64
N PHE A 165 -1.91 -12.65 19.84
CA PHE A 165 -2.91 -13.54 20.42
C PHE A 165 -2.33 -14.26 21.65
N LEU A 166 -3.19 -14.48 22.64
CA LEU A 166 -2.94 -15.37 23.77
C LEU A 166 -3.23 -16.83 23.36
N LYS A 167 -3.17 -17.76 24.31
CA LYS A 167 -3.68 -19.12 24.10
C LYS A 167 -5.14 -19.04 23.64
N ASP A 168 -5.62 -20.05 22.91
CA ASP A 168 -7.01 -20.11 22.41
C ASP A 168 -7.43 -18.99 21.44
N TRP A 169 -6.47 -18.28 20.87
CA TRP A 169 -6.69 -17.19 19.91
C TRP A 169 -7.43 -15.97 20.50
N THR A 170 -7.37 -15.77 21.81
CA THR A 170 -7.85 -14.54 22.45
C THR A 170 -6.93 -13.38 22.09
N ILE A 171 -7.49 -12.22 21.77
CA ILE A 171 -6.75 -10.99 21.46
C ILE A 171 -5.94 -10.53 22.69
N ASN A 172 -4.65 -10.23 22.47
CA ASN A 172 -3.81 -9.62 23.49
C ASN A 172 -3.90 -8.08 23.43
N LEU A 173 -4.65 -7.48 24.31
CA LEU A 173 -4.87 -6.03 24.35
C LEU A 173 -3.58 -5.23 24.53
N SER A 174 -2.61 -5.73 25.30
CA SER A 174 -1.31 -5.07 25.50
C SER A 174 -0.48 -5.00 24.21
N TYR A 175 -0.59 -6.02 23.34
CA TYR A 175 0.01 -5.97 22.00
C TYR A 175 -0.55 -4.80 21.20
N PHE A 176 -1.86 -4.61 21.22
CA PHE A 176 -2.53 -3.53 20.49
C PHE A 176 -2.23 -2.15 21.06
N ASP A 177 -1.99 -2.02 22.36
CA ASP A 177 -1.54 -0.74 22.95
C ASP A 177 -0.17 -0.31 22.41
N GLU A 178 0.71 -1.25 22.08
CA GLU A 178 1.98 -0.96 21.41
C GLU A 178 1.80 -0.64 19.92
N VAL A 179 0.87 -1.31 19.24
CA VAL A 179 0.51 -0.98 17.86
C VAL A 179 -0.10 0.43 17.79
N ASP A 180 -0.93 0.83 18.75
CA ASP A 180 -1.51 2.18 18.85
C ASP A 180 -0.43 3.27 18.76
N LYS A 181 0.67 3.09 19.49
CA LYS A 181 1.79 4.05 19.50
C LYS A 181 2.45 4.18 18.12
N LYS A 182 2.62 3.06 17.40
CA LYS A 182 3.24 3.03 16.07
C LYS A 182 2.32 3.64 15.00
N ILE A 183 1.04 3.27 15.00
CA ILE A 183 0.05 3.84 14.08
C ILE A 183 -0.10 5.34 14.31
N GLY A 184 -0.21 5.77 15.58
CA GLY A 184 -0.23 7.19 15.94
C GLY A 184 1.00 7.93 15.44
N TYR A 185 2.19 7.36 15.65
CA TYR A 185 3.45 7.97 15.23
C TYR A 185 3.58 8.10 13.70
N LEU A 186 3.10 7.11 12.91
CA LEU A 186 3.04 7.24 11.44
C LEU A 186 2.14 8.42 11.04
N VAL A 187 0.93 8.48 11.57
CA VAL A 187 -0.06 9.50 11.23
C VAL A 187 0.40 10.89 11.66
N GLU A 188 0.95 11.05 12.86
CA GLU A 188 1.55 12.30 13.35
C GLU A 188 2.68 12.81 12.45
N ASN A 189 3.36 11.89 11.76
CA ASN A 189 4.40 12.21 10.79
C ASN A 189 3.90 12.37 9.35
N GLY A 190 2.59 12.39 9.11
CA GLY A 190 2.00 12.60 7.78
C GLY A 190 2.06 11.38 6.87
N ILE A 191 2.23 10.19 7.42
CA ILE A 191 2.28 8.92 6.68
C ILE A 191 1.00 8.14 6.93
N VAL A 192 0.36 7.68 5.87
CA VAL A 192 -0.85 6.84 5.91
C VAL A 192 -0.45 5.41 6.26
N PRO A 193 -0.93 4.84 7.37
CA PRO A 193 -0.80 3.41 7.60
C PRO A 193 -1.73 2.62 6.67
N CYS A 194 -1.18 1.68 5.89
CA CYS A 194 -1.94 0.62 5.25
C CYS A 194 -1.87 -0.61 6.17
N ILE A 195 -2.96 -0.85 6.90
CA ILE A 195 -3.03 -1.89 7.92
C ILE A 195 -3.46 -3.20 7.28
N VAL A 196 -2.57 -4.19 7.28
CA VAL A 196 -2.83 -5.55 6.77
C VAL A 196 -3.26 -6.43 7.95
N GLY A 197 -4.47 -6.99 7.90
CA GLY A 197 -5.07 -7.77 8.98
C GLY A 197 -4.64 -9.25 8.99
N GLY A 198 -3.35 -9.48 9.29
CA GLY A 198 -2.77 -10.83 9.27
C GLY A 198 -2.41 -11.34 7.86
N TRP A 199 -2.21 -12.66 7.71
CA TRP A 199 -1.82 -13.29 6.46
C TRP A 199 -2.87 -14.30 6.00
N GLY A 200 -3.04 -14.50 4.69
CA GLY A 200 -4.17 -15.22 4.09
C GLY A 200 -4.41 -16.63 4.62
N ASN A 201 -3.35 -17.39 4.88
CA ASN A 201 -3.43 -18.73 5.42
C ASN A 201 -3.74 -18.79 6.93
N HIS A 202 -3.65 -17.68 7.66
CA HIS A 202 -3.94 -17.69 9.10
C HIS A 202 -5.42 -18.02 9.40
N ILE A 203 -6.35 -17.72 8.49
CA ILE A 203 -7.75 -18.10 8.66
C ILE A 203 -7.96 -19.63 8.63
N ASP A 204 -7.10 -20.35 7.90
CA ASP A 204 -7.14 -21.83 7.91
C ASP A 204 -6.63 -22.39 9.24
N LEU A 205 -5.68 -21.70 9.87
CA LEU A 205 -5.05 -22.11 11.11
C LEU A 205 -5.92 -21.82 12.33
N MET A 206 -6.46 -20.60 12.43
CA MET A 206 -7.17 -20.15 13.62
C MET A 206 -8.70 -20.16 13.48
N GLY A 207 -9.21 -20.36 12.26
CA GLY A 207 -10.62 -20.25 11.96
C GLY A 207 -11.11 -18.81 11.76
N ILE A 208 -12.36 -18.65 11.35
CA ILE A 208 -12.92 -17.34 10.99
C ILE A 208 -13.18 -16.44 12.20
N GLU A 209 -13.55 -16.98 13.36
CA GLU A 209 -13.93 -16.20 14.54
C GLU A 209 -12.76 -15.40 15.16
N PRO A 210 -11.56 -15.97 15.38
CA PRO A 210 -10.41 -15.19 15.80
C PRO A 210 -10.01 -14.10 14.81
N VAL A 211 -10.09 -14.36 13.50
CA VAL A 211 -9.83 -13.36 12.45
C VAL A 211 -10.87 -12.25 12.50
N ARG A 212 -12.14 -12.56 12.74
CA ARG A 212 -13.19 -11.56 12.90
C ARG A 212 -12.97 -10.69 14.15
N ARG A 213 -12.56 -11.28 15.28
CA ARG A 213 -12.17 -10.53 16.48
C ARG A 213 -10.96 -9.63 16.24
N LEU A 214 -9.96 -10.11 15.49
CA LEU A 214 -8.83 -9.29 15.07
C LEU A 214 -9.31 -8.04 14.31
N TRP A 215 -10.18 -8.20 13.35
CA TRP A 215 -10.71 -7.09 12.57
C TRP A 215 -11.63 -6.17 13.38
N GLN A 216 -12.40 -6.71 14.31
CA GLN A 216 -13.18 -5.90 15.26
C GLN A 216 -12.28 -4.97 16.06
N GLU A 217 -11.16 -5.49 16.57
CA GLU A 217 -10.18 -4.71 17.31
C GLU A 217 -9.49 -3.66 16.41
N ILE A 218 -9.09 -4.03 15.20
CA ILE A 218 -8.50 -3.11 14.20
C ILE A 218 -9.47 -1.96 13.89
N ILE A 219 -10.73 -2.25 13.63
CA ILE A 219 -11.75 -1.23 13.33
C ILE A 219 -11.95 -0.30 14.52
N ALA A 220 -12.15 -0.86 15.71
CA ALA A 220 -12.43 -0.08 16.92
C ALA A 220 -11.27 0.89 17.24
N ARG A 221 -10.02 0.44 17.04
CA ARG A 221 -8.83 1.24 17.36
C ARG A 221 -8.42 2.19 16.25
N TYR A 222 -8.55 1.82 14.98
CA TYR A 222 -7.87 2.55 13.90
C TYR A 222 -8.77 3.20 12.87
N SER A 223 -10.07 2.91 12.84
CA SER A 223 -10.95 3.52 11.83
C SER A 223 -11.08 5.04 11.96
N ALA A 224 -10.89 5.60 13.16
CA ALA A 224 -10.86 7.05 13.37
C ALA A 224 -9.60 7.72 12.79
N TYR A 225 -8.52 6.98 12.56
CA TYR A 225 -7.29 7.47 11.95
C TYR A 225 -7.41 7.54 10.41
N PRO A 226 -6.61 8.37 9.73
CA PRO A 226 -6.51 8.38 8.27
C PRO A 226 -5.71 7.16 7.76
N VAL A 227 -6.30 5.97 7.84
CA VAL A 227 -5.70 4.69 7.44
C VAL A 227 -6.35 4.15 6.18
N VAL A 228 -5.68 3.21 5.52
CA VAL A 228 -6.23 2.30 4.53
C VAL A 228 -6.20 0.89 5.12
N PHE A 229 -7.28 0.14 4.96
CA PHE A 229 -7.35 -1.26 5.37
C PHE A 229 -6.96 -2.17 4.22
N CYS A 230 -6.14 -3.17 4.51
CA CYS A 230 -5.85 -4.29 3.62
C CYS A 230 -6.34 -5.57 4.31
N LEU A 231 -7.32 -6.22 3.71
CA LEU A 231 -8.04 -7.36 4.29
C LEU A 231 -7.09 -8.41 4.87
N THR A 232 -6.09 -8.78 4.10
CA THR A 232 -5.03 -9.72 4.48
C THR A 232 -3.88 -9.66 3.49
N GLY A 233 -2.73 -10.21 3.84
CA GLY A 233 -1.62 -10.44 2.91
C GLY A 233 -1.77 -11.80 2.21
N GLU A 234 -1.43 -11.86 0.93
CA GLU A 234 -1.39 -13.08 0.09
C GLU A 234 -2.58 -14.02 0.30
N VAL A 235 -3.77 -13.50 0.09
CA VAL A 235 -5.04 -14.18 0.38
C VAL A 235 -5.17 -15.56 -0.26
N ASP A 236 -4.60 -15.74 -1.44
CA ASP A 236 -4.65 -16.94 -2.27
C ASP A 236 -3.38 -17.80 -2.19
N ASN A 237 -2.35 -17.35 -1.51
CA ASN A 237 -1.11 -18.11 -1.35
C ASN A 237 -1.32 -19.27 -0.38
N PHE A 238 -1.36 -20.48 -0.93
CA PHE A 238 -1.62 -21.68 -0.15
C PHE A 238 -0.37 -22.37 0.39
N LEU A 239 0.76 -22.21 -0.27
CA LEU A 239 1.96 -23.02 -0.07
C LEU A 239 3.06 -22.26 0.69
N MET A 240 2.77 -21.74 1.88
CA MET A 240 3.84 -21.29 2.78
C MET A 240 4.21 -22.43 3.75
N PRO A 241 5.19 -23.27 3.43
CA PRO A 241 5.57 -24.42 4.28
C PRO A 241 6.07 -24.01 5.66
N GLN A 242 6.47 -22.76 5.81
CA GLN A 242 7.08 -22.21 7.02
C GLN A 242 6.07 -21.89 8.12
N GLN A 243 4.80 -21.80 7.78
CA GLN A 243 3.72 -21.43 8.70
C GLN A 243 3.06 -22.63 9.39
N TRP A 244 3.61 -23.80 9.21
CA TRP A 244 3.03 -24.99 9.75
C TRP A 244 3.51 -25.21 11.19
N THR A 245 2.56 -25.33 12.08
CA THR A 245 2.68 -25.33 13.53
C THR A 245 3.48 -26.49 14.13
N HIS A 246 3.98 -27.42 13.35
CA HIS A 246 4.72 -28.56 13.87
C HIS A 246 6.18 -28.21 14.17
N ARG A 247 6.57 -28.34 15.44
CA ARG A 247 7.97 -28.28 15.89
C ARG A 247 8.89 -29.27 15.18
N ASN A 248 8.33 -30.36 14.66
CA ASN A 248 9.07 -31.42 14.01
C ASN A 248 9.30 -31.10 12.53
N ARG A 249 10.57 -30.97 12.14
CA ARG A 249 11.01 -30.70 10.77
C ARG A 249 10.53 -31.75 9.77
N ILE A 250 10.41 -33.03 10.20
CA ILE A 250 9.95 -34.14 9.38
C ILE A 250 8.46 -34.02 9.08
N LEU A 251 7.64 -33.65 10.07
CA LEU A 251 6.20 -33.46 9.88
C LEU A 251 5.92 -32.25 8.99
N ARG A 252 6.72 -31.18 9.08
CA ARG A 252 6.63 -30.03 8.15
C ARG A 252 6.92 -30.47 6.71
N TYR A 253 7.97 -31.24 6.51
CA TYR A 253 8.30 -31.75 5.18
C TYR A 253 7.22 -32.70 4.65
N ALA A 254 6.73 -33.62 5.46
CA ALA A 254 5.64 -34.53 5.09
C ALA A 254 4.36 -33.78 4.71
N GLN A 255 3.98 -32.76 5.46
CA GLN A 255 2.85 -31.90 5.14
C GLN A 255 3.04 -31.12 3.81
N HIS A 256 4.23 -30.59 3.57
CA HIS A 256 4.56 -29.94 2.29
C HIS A 256 4.42 -30.91 1.11
N VAL A 257 4.91 -32.13 1.26
CA VAL A 257 4.77 -33.18 0.25
C VAL A 257 3.30 -33.56 0.04
N VAL A 258 2.55 -33.75 1.13
CA VAL A 258 1.10 -34.05 1.06
C VAL A 258 0.32 -32.95 0.36
N THR A 259 0.64 -31.68 0.64
CA THR A 259 -0.06 -30.54 -0.01
C THR A 259 0.25 -30.46 -1.51
N ARG A 260 1.48 -30.77 -1.92
CA ARG A 260 1.85 -30.86 -3.34
C ARG A 260 1.21 -32.06 -4.05
N LEU A 261 0.90 -33.09 -3.30
CA LEU A 261 0.24 -34.30 -3.82
C LEU A 261 -1.29 -34.23 -3.80
N LEU A 262 -1.86 -33.15 -3.23
CA LEU A 262 -3.31 -32.97 -3.25
C LEU A 262 -3.82 -32.91 -4.70
N PRO A 263 -4.88 -33.66 -5.03
CA PRO A 263 -5.54 -33.51 -6.31
C PRO A 263 -5.92 -32.05 -6.57
N LYS A 264 -5.73 -31.56 -7.79
CA LYS A 264 -6.05 -30.16 -8.16
C LYS A 264 -7.46 -29.73 -7.71
N ARG A 265 -8.44 -30.66 -7.75
CA ARG A 265 -9.82 -30.39 -7.29
C ARG A 265 -9.90 -30.14 -5.79
N ALA A 266 -9.16 -30.91 -4.97
CA ALA A 266 -9.14 -30.73 -3.52
C ALA A 266 -8.46 -29.40 -3.15
N TYR A 267 -7.35 -29.07 -3.77
CA TYR A 267 -6.67 -27.78 -3.63
C TYR A 267 -7.60 -26.62 -3.96
N LYS A 268 -8.26 -26.67 -5.13
CA LYS A 268 -9.21 -25.63 -5.56
C LYS A 268 -10.34 -25.43 -4.53
N LYS A 269 -10.93 -26.52 -4.01
CA LYS A 269 -11.99 -26.46 -2.99
C LYS A 269 -11.52 -25.80 -1.68
N LEU A 270 -10.30 -26.07 -1.25
CA LEU A 270 -9.73 -25.44 -0.05
C LEU A 270 -9.50 -23.93 -0.26
N LEU A 271 -9.00 -23.55 -1.42
CA LEU A 271 -8.80 -22.14 -1.77
C LEU A 271 -10.14 -21.39 -1.87
N GLU A 272 -11.13 -21.97 -2.52
CA GLU A 272 -12.48 -21.40 -2.61
C GLU A 272 -13.09 -21.18 -1.22
N ARG A 273 -12.94 -22.14 -0.30
CA ARG A 273 -13.37 -21.99 1.09
C ARG A 273 -12.67 -20.84 1.79
N ARG A 274 -11.34 -20.73 1.66
CA ARG A 274 -10.55 -19.64 2.24
C ARG A 274 -11.02 -18.28 1.70
N ILE A 275 -11.17 -18.16 0.38
CA ILE A 275 -11.63 -16.92 -0.27
C ILE A 275 -13.03 -16.54 0.22
N ALA A 276 -13.95 -17.50 0.35
CA ALA A 276 -15.29 -17.26 0.89
C ALA A 276 -15.25 -16.76 2.35
N GLN A 277 -14.39 -17.33 3.19
CA GLN A 277 -14.20 -16.86 4.55
C GLN A 277 -13.65 -15.44 4.61
N TRP A 278 -12.61 -15.13 3.84
CA TRP A 278 -12.05 -13.77 3.75
C TRP A 278 -13.05 -12.76 3.18
N LYS A 279 -13.85 -13.17 2.20
CA LYS A 279 -14.94 -12.33 1.68
C LYS A 279 -15.93 -11.96 2.80
N SER A 280 -16.33 -12.93 3.61
CA SER A 280 -17.22 -12.68 4.77
C SER A 280 -16.59 -11.71 5.79
N ILE A 281 -15.28 -11.80 6.05
CA ILE A 281 -14.56 -10.83 6.88
C ILE A 281 -14.55 -9.44 6.23
N GLY A 282 -14.30 -9.34 4.93
CA GLY A 282 -14.34 -8.06 4.23
C GLY A 282 -15.72 -7.40 4.26
N GLU A 283 -16.79 -8.18 4.12
CA GLU A 283 -18.17 -7.70 4.27
C GLU A 283 -18.44 -7.23 5.70
N TYR A 284 -17.88 -7.93 6.69
CA TYR A 284 -17.94 -7.50 8.10
C TYR A 284 -17.25 -6.13 8.28
N ILE A 285 -16.05 -5.94 7.74
CA ILE A 285 -15.32 -4.66 7.82
C ILE A 285 -16.15 -3.53 7.23
N LYS A 286 -16.66 -3.68 6.01
CA LYS A 286 -17.47 -2.64 5.34
C LYS A 286 -18.73 -2.26 6.13
N ARG A 287 -19.33 -3.23 6.81
CA ARG A 287 -20.57 -3.00 7.59
C ARG A 287 -20.28 -2.31 8.91
N HIS A 288 -19.12 -2.56 9.52
CA HIS A 288 -18.84 -2.13 10.90
C HIS A 288 -17.83 -0.98 10.97
N ASP A 289 -17.13 -0.62 9.89
CA ASP A 289 -16.27 0.56 9.89
C ASP A 289 -17.10 1.84 9.76
N PRO A 290 -17.22 2.63 10.84
CA PRO A 290 -18.05 3.83 10.84
C PRO A 290 -17.46 4.99 10.04
N PHE A 291 -16.21 4.90 9.61
CA PHE A 291 -15.52 5.93 8.85
C PHE A 291 -15.35 5.58 7.36
N HIS A 292 -15.79 4.39 6.95
CA HIS A 292 -15.74 3.90 5.56
C HIS A 292 -14.35 4.06 4.93
N ARG A 293 -13.33 3.60 5.64
CA ARG A 293 -11.95 3.63 5.15
C ARG A 293 -11.81 2.77 3.89
N PRO A 294 -10.95 3.18 2.95
CA PRO A 294 -10.68 2.33 1.79
C PRO A 294 -10.24 0.94 2.24
N LEU A 295 -10.85 -0.09 1.65
CA LEU A 295 -10.51 -1.48 1.87
C LEU A 295 -9.90 -2.06 0.60
N THR A 296 -8.77 -2.71 0.72
CA THR A 296 -8.10 -3.47 -0.34
C THR A 296 -7.71 -4.86 0.16
N VAL A 297 -7.03 -5.64 -0.66
CA VAL A 297 -6.47 -6.94 -0.29
C VAL A 297 -5.13 -7.11 -0.98
N HIS A 298 -4.17 -7.76 -0.32
CA HIS A 298 -2.92 -8.17 -0.93
C HIS A 298 -3.06 -9.62 -1.41
N VAL A 299 -2.75 -9.84 -2.69
CA VAL A 299 -2.86 -11.14 -3.36
C VAL A 299 -1.51 -11.80 -3.48
N GLY A 300 -1.47 -13.09 -3.78
CA GLY A 300 -0.25 -13.81 -4.14
C GLY A 300 0.29 -13.44 -5.52
N GLY A 301 1.44 -14.00 -5.89
CA GLY A 301 2.10 -13.68 -7.16
C GLY A 301 1.26 -14.05 -8.38
N GLU A 302 1.31 -13.17 -9.40
CA GLU A 302 0.71 -13.37 -10.71
C GLU A 302 -0.83 -13.51 -10.73
N THR A 303 -1.52 -12.95 -9.72
CA THR A 303 -2.99 -12.84 -9.69
C THR A 303 -3.41 -11.40 -9.39
N THR A 304 -4.69 -11.08 -9.62
CA THR A 304 -5.28 -9.80 -9.24
C THR A 304 -6.37 -10.00 -8.19
N ALA A 305 -6.62 -8.99 -7.38
CA ALA A 305 -7.71 -9.04 -6.40
C ALA A 305 -9.07 -9.31 -7.07
N TYR A 306 -9.28 -8.79 -8.25
CA TYR A 306 -10.54 -8.95 -8.98
C TYR A 306 -10.66 -10.31 -9.68
N ASP A 307 -9.55 -10.96 -10.03
CA ASP A 307 -9.60 -12.35 -10.53
C ASP A 307 -10.02 -13.31 -9.41
N ILE A 308 -9.61 -13.02 -8.16
CA ILE A 308 -9.94 -13.85 -7.00
C ILE A 308 -11.38 -13.59 -6.51
N PHE A 309 -11.78 -12.31 -6.39
CA PHE A 309 -13.05 -11.94 -5.76
C PHE A 309 -14.14 -11.54 -6.76
N GLY A 310 -13.82 -11.41 -8.03
CA GLY A 310 -14.71 -10.99 -9.12
C GLY A 310 -14.78 -9.48 -9.32
N TYR A 311 -14.94 -9.04 -10.55
CA TYR A 311 -15.02 -7.61 -10.93
C TYR A 311 -16.29 -6.90 -10.43
N GLN A 312 -17.35 -7.63 -10.18
CA GLN A 312 -18.62 -7.08 -9.65
C GLN A 312 -18.65 -6.99 -8.13
N ASN A 313 -17.54 -7.36 -7.46
CA ASN A 313 -17.53 -7.21 -6.02
C ASN A 313 -17.37 -5.73 -5.63
N ASN A 314 -18.28 -5.24 -4.80
CA ASN A 314 -18.21 -3.90 -4.22
C ASN A 314 -17.36 -3.88 -2.94
N LEU A 315 -16.55 -4.92 -2.70
CA LEU A 315 -15.83 -5.09 -1.46
C LEU A 315 -14.60 -4.20 -1.40
N PHE A 316 -13.81 -4.20 -2.48
CA PHE A 316 -12.55 -3.48 -2.52
C PHE A 316 -12.66 -2.15 -3.25
N SER A 317 -11.91 -1.18 -2.76
CA SER A 317 -11.85 0.16 -3.29
C SER A 317 -10.93 0.27 -4.51
N MET A 318 -10.02 -0.70 -4.69
CA MET A 318 -9.08 -0.75 -5.82
C MET A 318 -8.72 -2.20 -6.16
N ASN A 319 -8.37 -2.45 -7.41
CA ASN A 319 -7.75 -3.70 -7.81
C ASN A 319 -6.26 -3.69 -7.45
N THR A 320 -5.76 -4.79 -6.95
CA THR A 320 -4.35 -4.91 -6.54
C THR A 320 -3.72 -6.16 -7.13
N ILE A 321 -2.40 -6.08 -7.34
CA ILE A 321 -1.58 -7.22 -7.72
C ILE A 321 -0.35 -7.32 -6.83
N GLN A 322 0.25 -8.50 -6.85
CA GLN A 322 1.65 -8.75 -6.56
C GLN A 322 2.28 -9.22 -7.88
N SER A 323 3.12 -8.39 -8.51
CA SER A 323 3.83 -8.82 -9.71
C SER A 323 4.97 -9.77 -9.41
N GLY A 324 5.31 -9.90 -8.13
CA GLY A 324 6.24 -10.90 -7.61
C GLY A 324 7.70 -10.60 -7.92
N HIS A 325 8.56 -11.62 -7.68
CA HIS A 325 10.00 -11.51 -7.76
C HIS A 325 10.60 -12.33 -8.91
N GLY A 326 9.78 -12.66 -9.93
CA GLY A 326 10.19 -13.33 -11.15
C GLY A 326 10.78 -12.36 -12.17
N LYS A 327 11.62 -12.89 -13.08
CA LYS A 327 12.16 -12.09 -14.19
C LYS A 327 11.05 -11.68 -15.18
N ASP A 328 10.01 -12.51 -15.31
CA ASP A 328 8.92 -12.35 -16.28
C ASP A 328 7.72 -11.58 -15.71
N SER A 329 7.92 -10.84 -14.61
CA SER A 329 6.85 -10.07 -13.95
C SER A 329 6.30 -8.91 -14.80
N VAL A 330 7.09 -8.38 -15.76
CA VAL A 330 6.71 -7.21 -16.55
C VAL A 330 5.49 -7.48 -17.43
N PRO A 331 5.41 -8.56 -18.22
CA PRO A 331 4.23 -8.84 -19.03
C PRO A 331 2.94 -8.95 -18.20
N PHE A 332 2.99 -9.65 -17.08
CA PHE A 332 1.84 -9.74 -16.16
C PHE A 332 1.43 -8.37 -15.62
N MET A 333 2.40 -7.57 -15.17
CA MET A 333 2.15 -6.24 -14.64
C MET A 333 1.47 -5.34 -15.68
N VAL A 334 2.00 -5.28 -16.91
CA VAL A 334 1.43 -4.44 -17.98
C VAL A 334 0.02 -4.88 -18.37
N ARG A 335 -0.21 -6.20 -18.54
CA ARG A 335 -1.56 -6.71 -18.87
C ARG A 335 -2.57 -6.33 -17.79
N SER A 336 -2.26 -6.60 -16.53
CA SER A 336 -3.17 -6.36 -15.40
C SER A 336 -3.50 -4.88 -15.22
N LEU A 337 -2.50 -4.01 -15.38
CA LEU A 337 -2.67 -2.55 -15.31
C LEU A 337 -3.56 -2.03 -16.44
N ARG A 338 -3.28 -2.44 -17.68
CA ARG A 338 -4.07 -2.01 -18.85
C ARG A 338 -5.52 -2.49 -18.77
N GLU A 339 -5.75 -3.71 -18.29
CA GLU A 339 -7.09 -4.25 -18.13
C GLU A 339 -7.89 -3.49 -17.07
N SER A 340 -7.27 -3.18 -15.93
CA SER A 340 -7.90 -2.35 -14.89
C SER A 340 -8.19 -0.93 -15.39
N HIS A 341 -7.27 -0.36 -16.16
CA HIS A 341 -7.46 0.95 -16.78
C HIS A 341 -8.66 0.97 -17.73
N LYS A 342 -8.77 -0.02 -18.64
CA LYS A 342 -9.92 -0.15 -19.55
C LYS A 342 -11.26 -0.25 -18.82
N LYS A 343 -11.28 -0.89 -17.66
CA LYS A 343 -12.47 -1.04 -16.79
C LYS A 343 -12.72 0.17 -15.88
N ASN A 344 -11.91 1.21 -15.97
CA ASN A 344 -11.99 2.40 -15.12
C ASN A 344 -11.88 2.09 -13.61
N ILE A 345 -11.01 1.15 -13.25
CA ILE A 345 -10.80 0.70 -11.87
C ILE A 345 -9.47 1.25 -11.35
N PRO A 346 -9.43 1.87 -10.15
CA PRO A 346 -8.18 2.20 -9.49
C PRO A 346 -7.32 0.95 -9.31
N PHE A 347 -6.03 1.07 -9.56
CA PHE A 347 -5.13 -0.06 -9.58
C PHE A 347 -3.82 0.21 -8.86
N LEU A 348 -3.30 -0.80 -8.15
CA LEU A 348 -2.04 -0.72 -7.43
C LEU A 348 -1.27 -2.04 -7.49
N ASN A 349 0.03 -1.97 -7.85
CA ASN A 349 0.96 -3.04 -7.59
C ASN A 349 1.46 -2.91 -6.14
N MET A 350 0.99 -3.79 -5.25
CA MET A 350 1.33 -3.75 -3.83
C MET A 350 2.67 -4.41 -3.50
N GLU A 351 3.14 -5.29 -4.40
CA GLU A 351 4.42 -5.98 -4.24
C GLU A 351 5.08 -6.27 -5.59
N PRO A 352 5.82 -5.28 -6.15
CA PRO A 352 6.77 -5.52 -7.23
C PRO A 352 8.05 -6.16 -6.69
N TRP A 353 9.06 -6.32 -7.53
CA TRP A 353 10.39 -6.73 -7.06
C TRP A 353 10.83 -5.93 -5.84
N TYR A 354 11.33 -6.61 -4.81
CA TYR A 354 11.98 -5.91 -3.71
C TYR A 354 13.46 -5.65 -4.04
N GLU A 355 13.95 -4.45 -3.75
CA GLU A 355 15.35 -4.11 -3.93
C GLU A 355 16.23 -5.00 -3.06
N GLY A 356 17.21 -5.69 -3.65
CA GLY A 356 18.12 -6.61 -2.98
C GLY A 356 17.57 -8.00 -2.68
N ILE A 357 16.30 -8.31 -3.02
CA ILE A 357 15.74 -9.65 -2.79
C ILE A 357 16.42 -10.67 -3.69
N LEU A 358 16.70 -11.85 -3.16
CA LEU A 358 17.42 -12.94 -3.85
C LEU A 358 18.78 -12.53 -4.42
N GLY A 359 19.29 -11.33 -4.08
CA GLY A 359 20.52 -10.75 -4.62
C GLY A 359 20.44 -10.31 -6.10
N ASN A 360 19.24 -10.27 -6.68
CA ASN A 360 19.07 -10.11 -8.13
C ASN A 360 18.49 -8.76 -8.56
N PHE A 361 17.77 -8.07 -7.68
CA PHE A 361 17.01 -6.86 -8.04
C PHE A 361 17.62 -5.63 -7.37
N ASN A 362 17.82 -4.57 -8.14
CA ASN A 362 18.45 -3.33 -7.71
C ASN A 362 17.53 -2.13 -7.99
N ASP A 363 18.03 -0.92 -7.80
CA ASP A 363 17.32 0.32 -8.04
C ASP A 363 16.82 0.50 -9.49
N TYR A 364 17.49 -0.06 -10.48
CA TYR A 364 17.02 -0.08 -11.87
C TYR A 364 15.70 -0.85 -12.02
N HIS A 365 15.57 -2.02 -11.41
CA HIS A 365 14.33 -2.80 -11.42
C HIS A 365 13.19 -2.07 -10.71
N GLN A 366 13.50 -1.33 -9.64
CA GLN A 366 12.51 -0.48 -8.97
C GLN A 366 12.00 0.62 -9.89
N ARG A 367 12.87 1.26 -10.68
CA ARG A 367 12.46 2.27 -11.67
C ARG A 367 11.59 1.69 -12.76
N ILE A 368 11.94 0.51 -13.31
CA ILE A 368 11.12 -0.18 -14.31
C ILE A 368 9.70 -0.41 -13.76
N ALA A 369 9.57 -1.06 -12.60
CA ALA A 369 8.27 -1.35 -12.02
C ALA A 369 7.47 -0.07 -11.72
N PHE A 370 8.12 0.97 -11.24
CA PHE A 370 7.50 2.28 -10.96
C PHE A 370 6.97 2.92 -12.26
N TRP A 371 7.82 3.13 -13.25
CA TRP A 371 7.42 3.85 -14.46
C TRP A 371 6.38 3.09 -15.26
N ILE A 372 6.50 1.77 -15.37
CA ILE A 372 5.44 0.93 -15.98
C ILE A 372 4.11 1.13 -15.24
N SER A 373 4.12 1.06 -13.91
CA SER A 373 2.88 1.25 -13.13
C SER A 373 2.25 2.61 -13.38
N ILE A 374 3.03 3.68 -13.30
CA ILE A 374 2.53 5.05 -13.46
C ILE A 374 2.04 5.32 -14.88
N LEU A 375 2.79 4.91 -15.91
CA LEU A 375 2.41 5.15 -17.31
C LEU A 375 1.22 4.30 -17.75
N CYS A 376 0.94 3.22 -17.05
CA CYS A 376 -0.29 2.44 -17.21
C CYS A 376 -1.48 2.97 -16.37
N GLY A 377 -1.31 4.08 -15.64
CA GLY A 377 -2.39 4.74 -14.90
C GLY A 377 -2.67 4.19 -13.51
N ALA A 378 -1.68 3.57 -12.85
CA ALA A 378 -1.81 3.14 -11.46
C ALA A 378 -1.94 4.35 -10.51
N VAL A 379 -2.57 4.13 -9.34
CA VAL A 379 -2.73 5.16 -8.29
C VAL A 379 -1.41 5.55 -7.61
N GLY A 380 -0.33 4.87 -7.96
CA GLY A 380 1.01 5.03 -7.41
C GLY A 380 1.79 3.74 -7.45
N HIS A 381 2.67 3.53 -6.47
CA HIS A 381 3.58 2.41 -6.43
C HIS A 381 3.90 2.00 -4.98
N SER A 382 4.10 0.71 -4.74
CA SER A 382 4.63 0.20 -3.48
C SER A 382 6.07 -0.26 -3.68
N TYR A 383 6.96 0.30 -2.89
CA TYR A 383 8.36 -0.09 -2.81
C TYR A 383 8.55 -1.17 -1.73
N GLY A 384 9.48 -2.06 -1.94
CA GLY A 384 9.98 -2.96 -0.92
C GLY A 384 11.49 -3.12 -1.04
N ALA A 385 12.14 -3.46 0.07
CA ALA A 385 13.53 -3.81 0.11
C ALA A 385 13.75 -5.03 0.99
N HIS A 386 14.58 -5.98 0.51
CA HIS A 386 15.07 -7.05 1.36
C HIS A 386 15.79 -6.43 2.57
N GLY A 387 15.67 -7.04 3.74
CA GLY A 387 16.18 -6.43 4.97
C GLY A 387 15.20 -5.49 5.66
N ILE A 388 14.43 -4.67 4.93
CA ILE A 388 13.45 -3.76 5.52
C ILE A 388 12.10 -4.45 5.78
N TRP A 389 11.54 -5.17 4.81
CA TRP A 389 10.22 -5.76 4.98
C TRP A 389 10.15 -6.73 6.19
N GLN A 390 11.20 -7.50 6.45
CA GLN A 390 11.33 -8.42 7.59
C GLN A 390 12.12 -7.82 8.77
N MET A 391 12.63 -6.60 8.63
CA MET A 391 13.49 -5.94 9.63
C MET A 391 14.67 -6.83 10.05
N ALA A 392 15.42 -7.34 9.07
CA ALA A 392 16.57 -8.22 9.29
C ALA A 392 17.67 -7.51 10.06
N LYS A 393 18.07 -8.06 11.21
CA LYS A 393 19.15 -7.52 12.01
C LYS A 393 20.50 -8.09 11.55
N PRO A 394 21.60 -7.34 11.68
CA PRO A 394 22.91 -7.88 11.37
C PRO A 394 23.18 -9.21 12.08
N GLY A 395 23.52 -10.23 11.34
CA GLY A 395 23.93 -11.54 11.87
C GLY A 395 22.82 -12.44 12.42
N ASP A 396 21.54 -12.03 12.44
CA ASP A 396 20.46 -12.85 12.99
C ASP A 396 19.99 -13.98 12.07
N GLY A 397 20.37 -13.95 10.81
CA GLY A 397 20.02 -14.96 9.81
C GLY A 397 18.52 -15.09 9.52
N PHE A 398 17.69 -14.19 10.03
CA PHE A 398 16.25 -14.23 9.87
C PHE A 398 15.86 -14.05 8.40
N MET A 399 15.15 -15.04 7.86
CA MET A 399 14.71 -15.10 6.45
C MET A 399 15.85 -14.92 5.42
N LYS A 400 17.05 -15.37 5.75
CA LYS A 400 18.23 -15.30 4.88
C LYS A 400 18.08 -15.96 3.51
N HIS A 401 17.07 -16.83 3.34
CA HIS A 401 16.76 -17.45 2.05
C HIS A 401 16.22 -16.45 1.01
N TRP A 402 15.71 -15.29 1.46
CA TRP A 402 15.30 -14.19 0.59
C TRP A 402 16.43 -13.22 0.28
N GLY A 403 17.55 -13.28 1.01
CA GLY A 403 18.70 -12.40 0.83
C GLY A 403 19.52 -12.25 2.12
N LYS A 404 20.58 -11.46 2.08
CA LYS A 404 21.54 -11.35 3.19
C LYS A 404 21.60 -9.95 3.83
N SER A 405 21.07 -8.93 3.19
CA SER A 405 21.18 -7.56 3.67
C SER A 405 20.40 -7.35 4.96
N SER A 406 21.03 -6.67 5.91
CA SER A 406 20.37 -6.15 7.10
C SER A 406 19.48 -4.95 6.77
N TRP A 407 18.60 -4.56 7.68
CA TRP A 407 17.76 -3.38 7.48
C TRP A 407 18.59 -2.09 7.38
N GLN A 408 19.73 -1.98 8.06
CA GLN A 408 20.64 -0.83 7.98
C GLN A 408 21.25 -0.69 6.58
N GLU A 409 21.78 -1.79 6.04
CA GLU A 409 22.34 -1.80 4.67
C GLU A 409 21.26 -1.45 3.65
N SER A 410 20.07 -2.03 3.81
CA SER A 410 18.94 -1.81 2.90
C SER A 410 18.33 -0.41 3.01
N LEU A 411 18.54 0.27 4.14
CA LEU A 411 18.14 1.67 4.33
C LEU A 411 18.92 2.61 3.39
N GLU A 412 20.13 2.22 2.97
CA GLU A 412 20.98 2.97 2.06
C GLU A 412 20.80 2.59 0.58
N PHE A 413 19.89 1.67 0.27
CA PHE A 413 19.54 1.34 -1.10
C PHE A 413 19.02 2.57 -1.86
N LYS A 414 19.40 2.66 -3.13
CA LYS A 414 19.20 3.87 -3.94
C LYS A 414 17.77 4.03 -4.45
N GLY A 415 17.08 2.91 -4.71
CA GLY A 415 15.77 2.89 -5.35
C GLY A 415 14.74 3.75 -4.62
N ALA A 416 14.62 3.62 -3.30
CA ALA A 416 13.69 4.41 -2.52
C ALA A 416 13.82 5.93 -2.73
N GLY A 417 15.07 6.44 -2.74
CA GLY A 417 15.34 7.85 -3.00
C GLY A 417 15.05 8.28 -4.44
N GLN A 418 15.25 7.39 -5.40
CA GLN A 418 14.97 7.62 -6.82
C GLN A 418 13.45 7.71 -7.06
N LEU A 419 12.66 6.80 -6.50
CA LEU A 419 11.21 6.83 -6.59
C LEU A 419 10.60 8.06 -5.93
N GLY A 420 11.18 8.51 -4.81
CA GLY A 420 10.77 9.76 -4.16
C GLY A 420 10.98 10.99 -5.05
N ARG A 421 12.11 11.06 -5.76
CA ARG A 421 12.36 12.12 -6.76
C ARG A 421 11.40 12.04 -7.93
N ALA A 422 11.12 10.85 -8.43
CA ALA A 422 10.15 10.63 -9.50
C ALA A 422 8.73 11.08 -9.09
N LYS A 423 8.30 10.78 -7.85
CA LYS A 423 7.05 11.30 -7.29
C LYS A 423 7.01 12.83 -7.26
N GLN A 424 8.09 13.48 -6.81
CA GLN A 424 8.17 14.94 -6.79
C GLN A 424 8.14 15.55 -8.20
N PHE A 425 8.79 14.92 -9.15
CA PHE A 425 8.74 15.33 -10.55
C PHE A 425 7.31 15.21 -11.10
N LEU A 426 6.63 14.08 -10.87
CA LEU A 426 5.25 13.85 -11.28
C LEU A 426 4.26 14.82 -10.61
N ALA A 427 4.53 15.27 -9.39
CA ALA A 427 3.70 16.26 -8.70
C ALA A 427 3.64 17.64 -9.41
N GLN A 428 4.59 17.93 -10.30
CA GLN A 428 4.60 19.13 -11.15
C GLN A 428 3.76 18.95 -12.42
N HIS A 429 3.22 17.74 -12.64
CA HIS A 429 2.40 17.37 -13.77
C HIS A 429 1.07 16.81 -13.25
N GLU A 430 0.04 16.80 -14.07
CA GLU A 430 -1.27 16.24 -13.71
C GLU A 430 -1.25 14.70 -13.78
N TRP A 431 -0.35 14.07 -13.01
CA TRP A 431 -0.08 12.62 -13.05
C TRP A 431 -1.34 11.74 -12.90
N TRP A 432 -2.36 12.23 -12.19
CA TRP A 432 -3.64 11.54 -11.99
C TRP A 432 -4.48 11.43 -13.26
N LYS A 433 -4.11 12.14 -14.32
CA LYS A 433 -4.70 12.06 -15.65
C LYS A 433 -3.92 11.16 -16.60
N LEU A 434 -2.78 10.60 -16.18
CA LEU A 434 -2.00 9.69 -17.01
C LEU A 434 -2.84 8.49 -17.43
N ALA A 435 -2.84 8.21 -18.73
CA ALA A 435 -3.48 7.09 -19.34
C ALA A 435 -2.49 6.36 -20.26
N PRO A 436 -2.56 5.02 -20.39
CA PRO A 436 -1.73 4.28 -21.34
C PRO A 436 -1.90 4.82 -22.76
N ALA A 437 -0.79 5.11 -23.42
CA ALA A 437 -0.74 5.66 -24.78
C ALA A 437 0.41 5.05 -25.57
N PHE A 438 0.52 3.71 -25.56
CA PHE A 438 1.68 2.99 -26.11
C PHE A 438 1.91 3.29 -27.59
N ASP A 439 0.83 3.48 -28.33
CA ASP A 439 0.84 3.76 -29.78
C ASP A 439 1.26 5.20 -30.14
N THR A 440 1.68 6.00 -29.17
CA THR A 440 2.34 7.29 -29.42
C THR A 440 3.82 7.16 -29.78
N ILE A 441 4.40 5.98 -29.59
CA ILE A 441 5.76 5.62 -30.02
C ILE A 441 5.73 4.29 -30.74
N ASP A 442 6.53 4.17 -31.79
CA ASP A 442 6.68 2.95 -32.60
C ASP A 442 8.18 2.67 -32.85
N PRO A 443 8.70 1.46 -32.61
CA PRO A 443 8.00 0.38 -31.90
C PRO A 443 7.82 0.65 -30.40
N HIS A 444 6.85 -0.05 -29.81
CA HIS A 444 6.51 0.06 -28.39
C HIS A 444 6.41 -1.32 -27.75
N TRP A 445 6.28 -1.35 -26.46
CA TRP A 445 6.17 -2.55 -25.65
C TRP A 445 5.13 -3.56 -26.22
N SER A 446 5.55 -4.81 -26.29
CA SER A 446 4.69 -5.97 -26.51
C SER A 446 5.13 -7.12 -25.61
N GLU A 447 4.37 -8.22 -25.58
CA GLU A 447 4.78 -9.41 -24.81
C GLU A 447 6.05 -10.06 -25.35
N GLU A 448 6.30 -9.91 -26.63
CA GLU A 448 7.50 -10.41 -27.33
C GLU A 448 8.72 -9.48 -27.13
N HIS A 449 8.46 -8.21 -26.84
CA HIS A 449 9.46 -7.16 -26.67
C HIS A 449 9.18 -6.36 -25.38
N ALA A 450 9.41 -6.99 -24.24
CA ALA A 450 9.16 -6.40 -22.91
C ALA A 450 10.18 -5.29 -22.54
N ASP A 451 11.26 -5.17 -23.27
CA ASP A 451 12.33 -4.16 -23.19
C ASP A 451 12.03 -2.89 -24.02
N TYR A 452 10.99 -2.92 -24.87
CA TYR A 452 10.60 -1.76 -25.68
C TYR A 452 9.90 -0.68 -24.83
N PRO A 453 9.86 0.58 -25.33
CA PRO A 453 9.34 1.71 -24.57
C PRO A 453 7.83 1.59 -24.27
N ILE A 454 7.45 2.13 -23.14
CA ILE A 454 6.06 2.28 -22.68
C ILE A 454 5.74 3.76 -22.62
N ALA A 455 4.57 4.15 -23.14
CA ALA A 455 4.12 5.53 -23.13
C ALA A 455 2.80 5.71 -22.36
N GLY A 456 2.71 6.84 -21.66
CA GLY A 456 1.49 7.36 -21.06
C GLY A 456 1.29 8.82 -21.43
N GLN A 457 0.04 9.26 -21.58
CA GLN A 457 -0.30 10.61 -22.00
C GLN A 457 -1.28 11.26 -21.02
N ILE A 458 -1.16 12.57 -20.86
CA ILE A 458 -2.09 13.42 -20.12
C ILE A 458 -2.97 14.18 -21.14
N ASP A 459 -4.21 14.51 -20.77
CA ASP A 459 -5.19 15.20 -21.64
C ASP A 459 -4.65 16.50 -22.27
N ASN A 460 -3.69 17.18 -21.64
CA ASN A 460 -3.07 18.38 -22.19
C ASN A 460 -2.07 18.12 -23.33
N GLY A 461 -1.93 16.88 -23.77
CA GLY A 461 -1.03 16.43 -24.82
C GLY A 461 0.41 16.17 -24.37
N SER A 462 0.72 16.25 -23.07
CA SER A 462 2.04 15.83 -22.56
C SER A 462 2.14 14.32 -22.58
N THR A 463 3.21 13.80 -23.18
CA THR A 463 3.46 12.37 -23.32
C THR A 463 4.75 12.01 -22.59
N PHE A 464 4.67 11.01 -21.73
CA PHE A 464 5.80 10.42 -21.03
C PHE A 464 6.12 9.08 -21.68
N ILE A 465 7.35 8.88 -22.10
CA ILE A 465 7.82 7.65 -22.74
C ILE A 465 9.00 7.13 -21.93
N TYR A 466 8.85 5.96 -21.35
CA TYR A 466 9.89 5.30 -20.57
C TYR A 466 10.51 4.19 -21.40
N PHE A 467 11.83 4.22 -21.54
CA PHE A 467 12.66 3.21 -22.17
C PHE A 467 13.27 2.35 -21.07
N PRO A 468 12.81 1.12 -20.88
CA PRO A 468 13.44 0.19 -19.93
C PRO A 468 14.88 -0.12 -20.33
N ASP A 469 15.13 -0.28 -21.61
CA ASP A 469 16.46 -0.38 -22.18
C ASP A 469 16.71 0.76 -23.19
N ALA A 470 17.50 1.74 -22.79
CA ALA A 470 17.88 2.86 -23.66
C ALA A 470 19.00 2.50 -24.65
N ALA A 471 19.64 1.34 -24.50
CA ALA A 471 20.74 0.89 -25.38
C ALA A 471 20.24 0.16 -26.64
N LEU A 472 18.94 -0.06 -26.78
CA LEU A 472 18.36 -0.69 -27.96
C LEU A 472 18.76 0.08 -29.23
N PRO A 473 19.44 -0.55 -30.22
CA PRO A 473 19.91 0.09 -31.43
C PRO A 473 18.77 0.24 -32.47
N ILE A 474 17.62 0.77 -32.06
CA ILE A 474 16.39 0.82 -32.84
C ILE A 474 16.05 2.28 -33.15
N LYS A 475 15.49 2.48 -34.33
CA LYS A 475 14.87 3.74 -34.73
C LYS A 475 13.44 3.79 -34.23
N PHE A 476 13.12 4.78 -33.42
CA PHE A 476 11.78 5.03 -32.89
C PHE A 476 11.09 6.16 -33.65
N THR A 477 9.77 6.12 -33.69
CA THR A 477 8.95 7.16 -34.29
C THR A 477 7.92 7.64 -33.29
N ILE A 478 7.93 8.94 -32.94
CA ILE A 478 6.85 9.57 -32.17
C ILE A 478 5.73 9.94 -33.14
N GLN A 479 4.52 9.50 -32.83
CA GLN A 479 3.34 9.68 -33.67
C GLN A 479 2.11 10.06 -32.83
N LYS A 480 0.99 10.32 -33.50
CA LYS A 480 -0.30 10.66 -32.87
C LYS A 480 -0.24 11.91 -31.95
N LEU A 481 0.64 12.85 -32.27
CA LEU A 481 0.59 14.20 -31.69
C LEU A 481 -0.56 15.00 -32.34
N ASP A 482 -1.17 15.91 -31.61
CA ASP A 482 -2.37 16.65 -32.02
C ASP A 482 -2.18 17.67 -33.17
N GLY A 483 -1.02 17.68 -33.79
CA GLY A 483 -0.72 18.54 -34.96
C GLY A 483 -0.36 20.00 -34.64
N MET A 484 -0.44 20.42 -33.38
CA MET A 484 -0.07 21.78 -32.97
C MET A 484 1.41 21.91 -32.61
N TYR A 485 2.26 21.91 -33.63
CA TYR A 485 3.72 22.00 -33.48
C TYR A 485 4.21 23.44 -33.22
N PRO A 486 5.43 23.61 -32.60
CA PRO A 486 6.41 22.57 -32.23
C PRO A 486 6.18 22.01 -30.81
N TYR A 487 6.67 20.78 -30.57
CA TYR A 487 6.81 20.18 -29.27
C TYR A 487 8.26 20.22 -28.78
N SER A 488 8.47 20.38 -27.49
CA SER A 488 9.73 20.14 -26.81
C SER A 488 9.79 18.69 -26.35
N ALA A 489 10.87 17.99 -26.65
CA ALA A 489 11.16 16.66 -26.16
C ALA A 489 12.37 16.70 -25.23
N LEU A 490 12.22 16.25 -24.00
CA LEU A 490 13.22 16.34 -22.94
C LEU A 490 13.65 14.93 -22.54
N TYR A 491 14.92 14.60 -22.75
CA TYR A 491 15.51 13.40 -22.17
C TYR A 491 15.83 13.63 -20.70
N ILE A 492 15.33 12.75 -19.85
CA ILE A 492 15.44 12.84 -18.39
C ILE A 492 16.07 11.57 -17.87
N ASN A 493 17.07 11.71 -17.01
CA ASN A 493 17.65 10.57 -16.30
C ASN A 493 16.69 10.11 -15.19
N PRO A 494 16.13 8.88 -15.22
CA PRO A 494 15.12 8.44 -14.28
C PRO A 494 15.60 8.28 -12.84
N ALA A 495 16.91 8.11 -12.63
CA ALA A 495 17.49 7.99 -11.30
C ALA A 495 17.62 9.35 -10.59
N THR A 496 17.80 10.44 -11.35
CA THR A 496 18.06 11.78 -10.81
C THR A 496 16.96 12.80 -11.09
N MET A 497 16.06 12.51 -12.03
CA MET A 497 15.05 13.41 -12.59
C MET A 497 15.63 14.69 -13.22
N LYS A 498 16.90 14.66 -13.62
CA LYS A 498 17.55 15.77 -14.32
C LYS A 498 17.38 15.63 -15.83
N ILE A 499 17.09 16.75 -16.49
CA ILE A 499 17.12 16.84 -17.95
C ILE A 499 18.58 16.68 -18.38
N VAL A 500 18.83 15.74 -19.28
CA VAL A 500 20.19 15.42 -19.79
C VAL A 500 20.40 15.85 -21.23
N SER A 501 19.31 16.01 -21.99
CA SER A 501 19.32 16.54 -23.36
C SER A 501 17.93 16.95 -23.77
N SER A 502 17.80 17.66 -24.90
CA SER A 502 16.49 18.03 -25.47
C SER A 502 16.56 18.19 -26.98
N PHE A 503 15.40 18.04 -27.62
CA PHE A 503 15.24 18.34 -29.05
C PHE A 503 13.83 18.86 -29.36
N MET A 504 13.63 19.33 -30.59
CA MET A 504 12.36 19.86 -31.03
C MET A 504 11.69 18.93 -32.03
N ILE A 505 10.41 18.64 -31.83
CA ILE A 505 9.57 17.91 -32.77
C ILE A 505 8.74 18.92 -33.55
N ARG A 506 8.92 18.98 -34.88
CA ARG A 506 8.29 19.98 -35.76
C ARG A 506 7.26 19.39 -36.73
N LYS A 507 7.08 18.07 -36.71
CA LYS A 507 6.15 17.34 -37.57
C LYS A 507 5.71 16.04 -36.92
N ASN A 508 4.57 15.51 -37.35
CA ASN A 508 4.16 14.16 -36.94
C ASN A 508 5.10 13.08 -37.52
N ASN A 509 5.03 11.86 -36.99
CA ASN A 509 5.92 10.76 -37.37
C ASN A 509 7.40 11.15 -37.28
N TYR A 510 7.78 11.78 -36.19
CA TYR A 510 9.15 12.19 -35.94
C TYR A 510 10.01 10.99 -35.58
N ALA A 511 10.90 10.62 -36.51
CA ALA A 511 11.79 9.49 -36.34
C ALA A 511 13.11 9.93 -35.67
N PHE A 512 13.59 9.15 -34.71
CA PHE A 512 14.82 9.37 -33.98
C PHE A 512 15.42 8.06 -33.48
N THR A 513 16.69 8.12 -33.09
CA THR A 513 17.36 7.08 -32.27
C THR A 513 17.75 7.71 -30.96
N VAL A 514 17.80 6.94 -29.88
CA VAL A 514 18.34 7.43 -28.60
C VAL A 514 19.82 7.80 -28.82
N PRO A 515 20.26 9.03 -28.47
CA PRO A 515 21.64 9.44 -28.64
C PRO A 515 22.62 8.50 -27.92
N HIS A 516 23.72 8.13 -28.57
CA HIS A 516 24.68 7.13 -28.05
C HIS A 516 25.13 7.42 -26.61
N GLN A 517 25.37 8.69 -26.26
CA GLN A 517 25.77 9.09 -24.90
C GLN A 517 24.70 8.86 -23.84
N LEU A 518 23.43 8.61 -24.23
CA LEU A 518 22.29 8.32 -23.36
C LEU A 518 21.92 6.82 -23.34
N GLN A 519 22.55 6.02 -24.18
CA GLN A 519 22.35 4.56 -24.29
C GLN A 519 23.07 3.83 -23.15
N LYS A 520 22.52 3.96 -21.91
CA LYS A 520 23.14 3.31 -20.73
C LYS A 520 22.20 2.25 -20.15
N GLU A 521 21.35 2.66 -19.22
CA GLU A 521 20.37 1.75 -18.57
C GLU A 521 18.96 2.10 -19.07
N ASP A 522 18.27 2.89 -18.31
CA ASP A 522 16.91 3.35 -18.59
C ASP A 522 16.86 4.86 -18.88
N LEU A 523 15.81 5.29 -19.55
CA LEU A 523 15.64 6.69 -19.94
C LEU A 523 14.16 7.08 -19.93
N LEU A 524 13.86 8.32 -19.53
CA LEU A 524 12.54 8.92 -19.64
C LEU A 524 12.59 10.03 -20.69
N LEU A 525 11.64 10.04 -21.61
CA LEU A 525 11.42 11.10 -22.58
C LEU A 525 10.08 11.77 -22.27
N LEU A 526 10.11 13.07 -22.00
CA LEU A 526 8.91 13.89 -21.83
C LEU A 526 8.70 14.78 -23.05
N VAL A 527 7.59 14.59 -23.75
CA VAL A 527 7.17 15.38 -24.91
C VAL A 527 6.06 16.32 -24.49
N MET A 528 6.25 17.62 -24.67
CA MET A 528 5.28 18.64 -24.26
C MET A 528 5.09 19.69 -25.34
N LYS A 529 3.87 20.22 -25.48
CA LYS A 529 3.62 21.43 -26.26
C LYS A 529 4.47 22.58 -25.75
N ARG A 530 5.10 23.30 -26.65
CA ARG A 530 5.71 24.56 -26.28
C ARG A 530 4.63 25.60 -26.02
N ARG A 531 4.54 26.09 -24.79
CA ARG A 531 3.73 27.27 -24.51
C ARG A 531 4.34 28.46 -25.30
N LYS A 532 3.50 29.15 -26.07
CA LYS A 532 3.90 30.39 -26.76
C LYS A 532 4.33 31.44 -25.78
#